data_6ce1a4ce7cc84704c692a185a1c2045c
#
_entry.id   6ce1a4ce7cc84704c692a185a1c2045c
#
_cell.length_a   1.000
_cell.length_b   1.000
_cell.length_c   1.000
_cell.angle_alpha   90.00
_cell.angle_beta   90.00
_cell.angle_gamma   90.00
#
_symmetry.space_group_name_H-M   'P 1'
#
loop_
_entity.id
_entity.type
_entity.pdbx_description
1 polymer ?
#
loop_
_entity_poly.entity_id
_entity_poly.type
_entity_poly.pdbx_seq_one_letter_code
_entity_poly.pdbx_strand_id
1 'polypeptide(L)'
;MYVSRLLFHTIPGKTGEVEKELKKLRDMVMTAGGNHARVLHTHFASLGAADAVFEQEAPDLQTLEQQIHQLTNSQEFQSWSYRMSSLLTQSPKREVYIINE
;
A
#
# COMPACT_ATOMS: atom_id res chain seq x y z
N MET A 1 -18.26 -0.12 -3.77
CA MET A 1 -16.86 -0.61 -3.92
C MET A 1 -15.90 0.53 -3.71
N TYR A 2 -14.93 0.34 -2.85
CA TYR A 2 -13.92 1.34 -2.53
C TYR A 2 -12.55 0.84 -2.96
N VAL A 3 -11.67 1.77 -3.33
CA VAL A 3 -10.28 1.50 -3.66
C VAL A 3 -9.41 2.31 -2.71
N SER A 4 -8.53 1.62 -1.99
CA SER A 4 -7.54 2.25 -1.13
C SER A 4 -6.18 2.21 -1.80
N ARG A 5 -5.49 3.35 -1.84
CA ARG A 5 -4.14 3.46 -2.37
C ARG A 5 -3.20 4.00 -1.32
N LEU A 6 -2.12 3.29 -1.08
CA LEU A 6 -0.99 3.79 -0.30
C LEU A 6 0.07 4.29 -1.27
N LEU A 7 0.47 5.54 -1.09
CA LEU A 7 1.39 6.23 -2.00
C LEU A 7 2.78 6.30 -1.36
N PHE A 8 3.78 5.77 -2.07
CA PHE A 8 5.14 5.66 -1.57
C PHE A 8 6.09 6.51 -2.39
N HIS A 9 6.79 7.42 -1.69
CA HIS A 9 7.87 8.22 -2.27
C HIS A 9 9.20 7.62 -1.83
N THR A 10 9.95 7.09 -2.77
CA THR A 10 11.12 6.28 -2.48
C THR A 10 12.39 7.12 -2.52
N ILE A 11 13.40 6.67 -1.74
CA ILE A 11 14.75 7.21 -1.86
C ILE A 11 15.27 6.84 -3.26
N PRO A 12 15.95 7.77 -3.97
CA PRO A 12 16.49 7.48 -5.29
C PRO A 12 17.30 6.19 -5.32
N GLY A 13 17.00 5.34 -6.30
CA GLY A 13 17.63 4.03 -6.45
C GLY A 13 17.01 2.92 -5.61
N LYS A 14 16.01 3.21 -4.77
CA LYS A 14 15.39 2.23 -3.87
C LYS A 14 14.00 1.78 -4.31
N THR A 15 13.49 2.28 -5.42
CA THR A 15 12.12 1.94 -5.86
C THR A 15 11.93 0.43 -6.03
N GLY A 16 12.91 -0.26 -6.61
CA GLY A 16 12.83 -1.71 -6.79
C GLY A 16 12.72 -2.46 -5.47
N GLU A 17 13.48 -2.03 -4.46
CA GLU A 17 13.41 -2.64 -3.13
C GLU A 17 12.05 -2.37 -2.46
N VAL A 18 11.53 -1.14 -2.63
CA VAL A 18 10.20 -0.78 -2.12
C VAL A 18 9.13 -1.67 -2.75
N GLU A 19 9.16 -1.84 -4.07
CA GLU A 19 8.20 -2.67 -4.76
C GLU A 19 8.27 -4.13 -4.32
N LYS A 20 9.47 -4.64 -4.06
CA LYS A 20 9.66 -5.97 -3.52
C LYS A 20 9.00 -6.11 -2.14
N GLU A 21 9.17 -5.13 -1.27
CA GLU A 21 8.52 -5.10 0.04
C GLU A 21 7.01 -4.94 -0.07
N LEU A 22 6.52 -4.19 -1.07
CA LEU A 22 5.09 -4.05 -1.30
C LEU A 22 4.45 -5.36 -1.75
N LYS A 23 5.18 -6.21 -2.46
CA LYS A 23 4.69 -7.55 -2.82
C LYS A 23 4.51 -8.42 -1.59
N LYS A 24 5.35 -8.25 -0.58
CA LYS A 24 5.17 -8.93 0.71
C LYS A 24 3.93 -8.42 1.43
N LEU A 25 3.70 -7.11 1.39
CA LEU A 25 2.48 -6.52 1.94
C LEU A 25 1.24 -7.06 1.24
N ARG A 26 1.29 -7.19 -0.09
CA ARG A 26 0.19 -7.81 -0.86
C ARG A 26 -0.15 -9.18 -0.33
N ASP A 27 0.85 -10.00 -0.07
CA ASP A 27 0.64 -11.36 0.44
C ASP A 27 0.03 -11.33 1.84
N MET A 28 0.48 -10.42 2.71
CA MET A 28 -0.10 -10.23 4.04
C MET A 28 -1.58 -9.83 3.96
N VAL A 29 -1.90 -8.88 3.08
CA VAL A 29 -3.27 -8.39 2.89
C VAL A 29 -4.18 -9.49 2.35
N MET A 30 -3.71 -10.25 1.38
CA MET A 30 -4.50 -11.35 0.78
C MET A 30 -4.73 -12.46 1.80
N THR A 31 -3.74 -12.77 2.63
CA THR A 31 -3.87 -13.75 3.71
C THR A 31 -4.90 -13.30 4.76
N ALA A 32 -4.99 -12.00 5.00
CA ALA A 32 -5.95 -11.42 5.94
C ALA A 32 -7.36 -11.23 5.34
N GLY A 33 -7.60 -11.72 4.12
CA GLY A 33 -8.90 -11.66 3.47
C GLY A 33 -9.12 -10.44 2.58
N GLY A 34 -8.07 -9.68 2.27
CA GLY A 34 -8.17 -8.55 1.36
C GLY A 34 -8.45 -8.96 -0.07
N ASN A 35 -9.01 -8.05 -0.85
CA ASN A 35 -9.40 -8.30 -2.24
C ASN A 35 -8.58 -7.44 -3.19
N HIS A 36 -8.18 -8.06 -4.31
CA HIS A 36 -7.54 -7.36 -5.42
C HIS A 36 -6.39 -6.45 -4.99
N ALA A 37 -5.55 -6.95 -4.07
CA ALA A 37 -4.34 -6.25 -3.66
C ALA A 37 -3.29 -6.34 -4.75
N ARG A 38 -2.73 -5.20 -5.13
CA ARG A 38 -1.73 -5.15 -6.20
C ARG A 38 -0.75 -4.00 -6.00
N VAL A 39 0.42 -4.16 -6.60
CA VAL A 39 1.48 -3.16 -6.58
C VAL A 39 1.52 -2.49 -7.95
N LEU A 40 1.49 -1.15 -7.95
CA LEU A 40 1.56 -0.37 -9.18
C LEU A 40 2.91 0.33 -9.25
N HIS A 41 3.58 0.20 -10.37
CA HIS A 41 4.82 0.92 -10.67
C HIS A 41 4.46 2.17 -11.46
N THR A 42 4.93 3.34 -11.02
CA THR A 42 4.64 4.58 -11.72
C THR A 42 5.43 4.62 -13.02
N HIS A 43 4.72 4.72 -14.14
CA HIS A 43 5.34 4.81 -15.47
C HIS A 43 5.36 6.24 -15.96
N PHE A 44 4.20 6.90 -15.98
CA PHE A 44 4.09 8.33 -16.25
C PHE A 44 3.24 8.99 -15.18
N ALA A 45 3.69 10.13 -14.67
CA ALA A 45 2.96 10.85 -13.64
C ALA A 45 3.39 12.30 -13.59
N SER A 46 2.58 13.12 -12.92
CA SER A 46 2.89 14.52 -12.68
C SER A 46 4.08 14.62 -11.72
N LEU A 47 4.77 15.75 -11.77
CA LEU A 47 5.85 16.05 -10.85
C LEU A 47 5.34 15.95 -9.40
N GLY A 48 6.10 15.26 -8.55
CA GLY A 48 5.73 15.06 -7.14
C GLY A 48 4.82 13.88 -6.86
N ALA A 49 4.42 13.13 -7.90
CA ALA A 49 3.62 11.92 -7.72
C ALA A 49 4.44 10.81 -7.04
N ALA A 50 3.74 9.85 -6.45
CA ALA A 50 4.36 8.70 -5.81
C ALA A 50 5.13 7.84 -6.83
N ASP A 51 6.18 7.17 -6.37
CA ASP A 51 7.00 6.29 -7.21
C ASP A 51 6.40 4.88 -7.31
N ALA A 52 5.73 4.44 -6.27
CA ALA A 52 5.07 3.14 -6.21
C ALA A 52 3.77 3.28 -5.42
N VAL A 53 2.79 2.45 -5.75
CA VAL A 53 1.47 2.51 -5.13
C VAL A 53 1.04 1.10 -4.75
N PHE A 54 0.50 0.96 -3.54
CA PHE A 54 -0.17 -0.27 -3.12
C PHE A 54 -1.67 -0.04 -3.16
N GLU A 55 -2.37 -0.84 -3.93
CA GLU A 55 -3.82 -0.67 -4.14
C GLU A 55 -4.56 -1.92 -3.68
N GLN A 56 -5.68 -1.72 -2.98
CA GLN A 56 -6.59 -2.80 -2.62
C GLN A 56 -8.03 -2.33 -2.72
N GLU A 57 -8.95 -3.29 -2.92
CA GLU A 57 -10.37 -3.01 -2.99
C GLU A 57 -11.09 -3.54 -1.76
N ALA A 58 -12.21 -2.91 -1.42
CA ALA A 58 -13.08 -3.38 -0.35
C ALA A 58 -14.54 -3.06 -0.70
N PRO A 59 -15.49 -3.94 -0.31
CA PRO A 59 -16.91 -3.71 -0.64
C PRO A 59 -17.48 -2.49 0.07
N ASP A 60 -17.00 -2.18 1.28
CA ASP A 60 -17.46 -1.05 2.06
C ASP A 60 -16.32 -0.54 2.97
N LEU A 61 -16.54 0.64 3.56
CA LEU A 61 -15.53 1.28 4.42
C LEU A 61 -15.29 0.49 5.70
N GLN A 62 -16.31 -0.11 6.26
CA GLN A 62 -16.18 -0.88 7.50
C GLN A 62 -15.25 -2.06 7.29
N THR A 63 -15.42 -2.80 6.20
CA THR A 63 -14.55 -3.92 5.85
C THR A 63 -13.11 -3.45 5.65
N LEU A 64 -12.92 -2.33 4.94
CA LEU A 64 -11.59 -1.77 4.72
C LEU A 64 -10.92 -1.41 6.05
N GLU A 65 -11.63 -0.71 6.93
CA GLU A 65 -11.10 -0.31 8.24
C GLU A 65 -10.75 -1.53 9.10
N GLN A 66 -11.58 -2.56 9.09
CA GLN A 66 -11.31 -3.80 9.83
C GLN A 66 -10.05 -4.49 9.32
N GLN A 67 -9.88 -4.57 8.00
CA GLN A 67 -8.71 -5.18 7.37
C GLN A 67 -7.44 -4.40 7.73
N ILE A 68 -7.49 -3.07 7.64
CA ILE A 68 -6.36 -2.21 7.98
C ILE A 68 -5.99 -2.39 9.45
N HIS A 69 -6.99 -2.34 10.34
CA HIS A 69 -6.77 -2.47 11.78
C HIS A 69 -6.15 -3.82 12.15
N GLN A 70 -6.69 -4.89 11.59
CA GLN A 70 -6.21 -6.25 11.81
C GLN A 70 -4.77 -6.41 11.36
N LEU A 71 -4.44 -5.85 10.19
CA LEU A 71 -3.10 -5.90 9.64
C LEU A 71 -2.12 -5.09 10.47
N THR A 72 -2.47 -3.84 10.80
CA THR A 72 -1.56 -2.94 11.54
C THR A 72 -1.29 -3.40 12.96
N ASN A 73 -2.14 -4.23 13.53
CA ASN A 73 -1.92 -4.82 14.84
C ASN A 73 -1.04 -6.08 14.80
N SER A 74 -0.71 -6.58 13.62
CA SER A 74 0.15 -7.76 13.52
C SER A 74 1.61 -7.39 13.68
N GLN A 75 2.39 -8.26 14.32
CA GLN A 75 3.82 -8.06 14.50
C GLN A 75 4.55 -8.14 13.17
N GLU A 76 4.09 -8.96 12.27
CA GLU A 76 4.65 -9.08 10.92
C GLU A 76 4.59 -7.75 10.17
N PHE A 77 3.45 -7.07 10.23
CA PHE A 77 3.28 -5.77 9.60
C PHE A 77 4.16 -4.72 10.28
N GLN A 78 4.26 -4.73 11.60
CA GLN A 78 5.08 -3.75 12.32
C GLN A 78 6.56 -3.89 11.95
N SER A 79 7.06 -5.11 11.84
CA SER A 79 8.43 -5.37 11.40
C SER A 79 8.63 -4.94 9.95
N TRP A 80 7.67 -5.24 9.09
CA TRP A 80 7.68 -4.83 7.69
C TRP A 80 7.69 -3.30 7.56
N SER A 81 6.84 -2.62 8.32
CA SER A 81 6.75 -1.15 8.31
C SER A 81 8.06 -0.50 8.74
N TYR A 82 8.71 -1.07 9.76
CA TYR A 82 10.01 -0.58 10.23
C TYR A 82 11.07 -0.69 9.13
N ARG A 83 11.14 -1.85 8.45
CA ARG A 83 12.10 -2.03 7.34
C ARG A 83 11.80 -1.07 6.19
N MET A 84 10.51 -0.89 5.87
CA MET A 84 10.09 -0.03 4.77
C MET A 84 10.49 1.42 5.00
N SER A 85 10.41 1.90 6.24
CA SER A 85 10.64 3.31 6.54
C SER A 85 12.02 3.81 6.11
N SER A 86 13.03 2.94 6.11
CA SER A 86 14.39 3.30 5.71
C SER A 86 14.54 3.48 4.19
N LEU A 87 13.55 3.07 3.41
CA LEU A 87 13.58 3.13 1.95
C LEU A 87 12.79 4.31 1.39
N LEU A 88 12.14 5.09 2.26
CA LEU A 88 11.20 6.13 1.87
C LEU A 88 11.72 7.52 2.25
N THR A 89 11.35 8.53 1.45
CA THR A 89 11.68 9.93 1.74
C THR A 89 10.67 10.56 2.70
N GLN A 90 9.50 9.97 2.84
CA GLN A 90 8.43 10.44 3.72
C GLN A 90 7.51 9.29 4.05
N SER A 91 6.67 9.47 5.07
CA SER A 91 5.66 8.47 5.42
C SER A 91 4.68 8.26 4.27
N PRO A 92 4.23 7.02 4.05
CA PRO A 92 3.22 6.76 3.02
C PRO A 92 1.94 7.52 3.31
N LYS A 93 1.25 7.92 2.26
CA LYS A 93 -0.05 8.58 2.34
C LYS A 93 -1.12 7.65 1.81
N ARG A 94 -2.31 7.75 2.38
CA ARG A 94 -3.45 6.93 1.95
C ARG A 94 -4.48 7.81 1.27
N GLU A 95 -4.97 7.32 0.14
CA GLU A 95 -6.12 7.88 -0.55
C GLU A 95 -7.17 6.78 -0.69
N VAL A 96 -8.43 7.14 -0.49
CA VAL A 96 -9.53 6.20 -0.66
C VAL A 96 -10.50 6.77 -1.68
N TYR A 97 -10.82 5.96 -2.68
CA TYR A 97 -11.72 6.35 -3.76
C TYR A 97 -12.94 5.43 -3.76
N ILE A 98 -14.07 5.99 -4.14
CA ILE A 98 -15.26 5.19 -4.43
C ILE A 98 -15.30 4.92 -5.93
N ILE A 99 -15.59 3.68 -6.31
CA ILE A 99 -15.76 3.35 -7.73
C ILE A 99 -17.14 3.84 -8.14
N ASN A 100 -17.17 4.77 -9.06
CA ASN A 100 -18.39 5.39 -9.55
C ASN A 100 -18.56 5.02 -11.03
N GLU A 101 -19.39 3.99 -11.27
CA GLU A 101 -19.63 3.48 -12.62
C GLU A 101 -20.95 3.98 -13.21
#